data_3e199c4b3448a2e09d09eb30fe02ac3f
#
_entry.id   3e199c4b3448a2e09d09eb30fe02ac3f
#
_cell.length_a   1.000
_cell.length_b   1.000
_cell.length_c   1.000
_cell.angle_alpha   90.00
_cell.angle_beta   90.00
_cell.angle_gamma   90.00
#
_symmetry.space_group_name_H-M   'P 1'
#
loop_
_entity.id
_entity.type
_entity.pdbx_description
1 polymer ?
#
loop_
_entity_poly.entity_id
_entity_poly.type
_entity_poly.pdbx_seq_one_letter_code
_entity_poly.pdbx_strand_id
1 'polypeptide(L)'
;MPDVSILVPAYRPEYFDACVASALAQTYRDFELIVSDDCPSDDIEKLLAKWDDPRIRYVPNPTPRRGATNRDNLLRLARGKFLKFLFDDDLLYPTSVERLVQTAQATGAKLVFHHRHFIDSVGRILHAPTVVPMGAASRLLPEAIYEEMIGRISNPVGEPTNMLIDAAALRSIDLPFGTLGRPFRFLTDVALMYNFVLAGQPIVGVGFFGSAFRQHTNQNSNERAPSFAAGYFEWEVLARSARAAGVLSAEGYRGALHHVREKYRQYQTQQPVFTRFLALAPFDADGECLDARFLRTLDLAYLDIDLRLLGPISQPAVAESQVARVTLDDLRHPESTMP
;
A
#
# COMPACT_ATOMS: atom_id res chain seq x y z
N MET A 1 -23.69 -13.86 6.35
CA MET A 1 -22.43 -13.34 5.78
C MET A 1 -21.67 -12.74 6.94
N PRO A 2 -20.34 -12.85 7.00
CA PRO A 2 -19.57 -12.26 8.09
C PRO A 2 -19.74 -10.75 8.12
N ASP A 3 -19.66 -10.13 9.31
CA ASP A 3 -19.69 -8.66 9.41
C ASP A 3 -18.34 -8.04 9.03
N VAL A 4 -17.22 -8.73 9.31
CA VAL A 4 -15.87 -8.28 9.01
C VAL A 4 -15.13 -9.28 8.12
N SER A 5 -14.42 -8.80 7.08
CA SER A 5 -13.39 -9.57 6.40
C SER A 5 -12.02 -9.08 6.86
N ILE A 6 -11.28 -9.94 7.58
CA ILE A 6 -9.86 -9.72 7.87
C ILE A 6 -9.06 -10.20 6.65
N LEU A 7 -8.26 -9.32 6.07
CA LEU A 7 -7.59 -9.50 4.77
C LEU A 7 -6.09 -9.54 4.97
N VAL A 8 -5.46 -10.68 4.72
CA VAL A 8 -4.01 -10.88 4.88
C VAL A 8 -3.36 -11.05 3.51
N PRO A 9 -2.69 -10.01 2.98
CA PRO A 9 -1.84 -10.14 1.79
C PRO A 9 -0.51 -10.77 2.21
N ALA A 10 -0.44 -12.11 2.19
CA ALA A 10 0.71 -12.86 2.67
C ALA A 10 1.81 -12.94 1.60
N TYR A 11 3.06 -12.77 2.03
CA TYR A 11 4.25 -12.91 1.21
C TYR A 11 5.43 -13.51 1.98
N ARG A 12 5.57 -13.16 3.30
CA ARG A 12 6.68 -13.57 4.15
C ARG A 12 6.23 -14.56 5.21
N PRO A 13 6.83 -15.74 5.29
CA PRO A 13 6.47 -16.76 6.29
C PRO A 13 6.97 -16.44 7.70
N GLU A 14 7.97 -15.57 7.84
CA GLU A 14 8.74 -15.36 9.08
C GLU A 14 7.87 -14.97 10.29
N TYR A 15 6.89 -14.09 10.09
CA TYR A 15 6.00 -13.59 11.17
C TYR A 15 4.55 -14.05 11.00
N PHE A 16 4.26 -14.78 9.92
CA PHE A 16 2.91 -15.13 9.48
C PHE A 16 2.11 -15.92 10.52
N ASP A 17 2.74 -16.86 11.22
CA ASP A 17 2.06 -17.67 12.25
C ASP A 17 1.55 -16.78 13.41
N ALA A 18 2.35 -15.81 13.86
CA ALA A 18 1.94 -14.85 14.88
C ALA A 18 0.84 -13.89 14.37
N CYS A 19 0.91 -13.50 13.11
CA CYS A 19 -0.13 -12.70 12.44
C CYS A 19 -1.48 -13.43 12.46
N VAL A 20 -1.55 -14.68 12.00
CA VAL A 20 -2.76 -15.51 12.00
C VAL A 20 -3.28 -15.73 13.43
N ALA A 21 -2.40 -16.08 14.38
CA ALA A 21 -2.76 -16.23 15.80
C ALA A 21 -3.45 -14.97 16.32
N SER A 22 -2.93 -13.79 16.02
CA SER A 22 -3.48 -12.49 16.45
C SER A 22 -4.87 -12.20 15.86
N ALA A 23 -5.11 -12.60 14.60
CA ALA A 23 -6.41 -12.50 13.96
C ALA A 23 -7.46 -13.44 14.60
N LEU A 24 -7.08 -14.68 14.85
CA LEU A 24 -7.98 -15.67 15.44
C LEU A 24 -8.30 -15.40 16.93
N ALA A 25 -7.41 -14.67 17.63
CA ALA A 25 -7.58 -14.25 19.02
C ALA A 25 -8.52 -13.04 19.22
N GLN A 26 -9.08 -12.47 18.13
CA GLN A 26 -9.98 -11.32 18.26
C GLN A 26 -11.22 -11.65 19.10
N THR A 27 -11.64 -10.72 19.99
CA THR A 27 -12.87 -10.85 20.79
C THR A 27 -14.13 -10.77 19.94
N TYR A 28 -14.09 -10.01 18.85
CA TYR A 28 -15.14 -9.99 17.82
C TYR A 28 -15.13 -11.29 17.04
N ARG A 29 -16.25 -12.03 17.01
CA ARG A 29 -16.29 -13.39 16.45
C ARG A 29 -16.88 -13.50 15.05
N ASP A 30 -17.68 -12.52 14.61
CA ASP A 30 -18.34 -12.55 13.29
C ASP A 30 -17.43 -12.00 12.19
N PHE A 31 -16.38 -12.78 11.86
CA PHE A 31 -15.46 -12.45 10.78
C PHE A 31 -15.06 -13.66 9.94
N GLU A 32 -14.64 -13.42 8.72
CA GLU A 32 -13.82 -14.32 7.91
C GLU A 32 -12.37 -13.82 7.88
N LEU A 33 -11.41 -14.75 7.81
CA LEU A 33 -9.99 -14.47 7.62
C LEU A 33 -9.58 -14.96 6.23
N ILE A 34 -9.32 -14.04 5.32
CA ILE A 34 -8.90 -14.38 3.95
C ILE A 34 -7.40 -14.14 3.83
N VAL A 35 -6.65 -15.20 3.54
CA VAL A 35 -5.22 -15.16 3.27
C VAL A 35 -5.02 -15.30 1.76
N SER A 36 -4.50 -14.25 1.13
CA SER A 36 -4.10 -14.30 -0.28
C SER A 36 -2.58 -14.42 -0.36
N ASP A 37 -2.12 -15.58 -0.83
CA ASP A 37 -0.72 -15.97 -0.78
C ASP A 37 0.02 -15.53 -2.05
N ASP A 38 1.03 -14.68 -1.88
CA ASP A 38 1.96 -14.18 -2.90
C ASP A 38 3.39 -14.69 -2.68
N CYS A 39 3.58 -15.62 -1.72
CA CYS A 39 4.88 -16.22 -1.42
C CYS A 39 5.38 -17.05 -2.61
N PRO A 40 6.68 -16.99 -2.94
CA PRO A 40 7.23 -17.79 -4.02
C PRO A 40 7.39 -19.29 -3.69
N SER A 41 7.20 -19.67 -2.43
CA SER A 41 7.25 -21.05 -1.92
C SER A 41 5.89 -21.46 -1.33
N ASP A 42 5.75 -22.72 -0.94
CA ASP A 42 4.55 -23.25 -0.26
C ASP A 42 4.56 -23.05 1.27
N ASP A 43 5.44 -22.20 1.78
CA ASP A 43 5.63 -22.02 3.23
C ASP A 43 4.39 -21.41 3.91
N ILE A 44 3.73 -20.44 3.28
CA ILE A 44 2.49 -19.83 3.81
C ILE A 44 1.37 -20.87 3.90
N GLU A 45 1.18 -21.68 2.84
CA GLU A 45 0.19 -22.76 2.81
C GLU A 45 0.45 -23.78 3.93
N LYS A 46 1.69 -24.23 4.10
CA LYS A 46 2.10 -25.16 5.15
C LYS A 46 1.91 -24.61 6.55
N LEU A 47 2.22 -23.32 6.76
CA LEU A 47 1.99 -22.66 8.04
C LEU A 47 0.49 -22.55 8.35
N LEU A 48 -0.32 -22.22 7.35
CA LEU A 48 -1.76 -22.06 7.52
C LEU A 48 -2.46 -23.40 7.77
N ALA A 49 -1.97 -24.50 7.20
CA ALA A 49 -2.50 -25.85 7.39
C ALA A 49 -2.49 -26.35 8.87
N LYS A 50 -1.74 -25.68 9.77
CA LYS A 50 -1.73 -25.97 11.20
C LYS A 50 -3.00 -25.48 11.94
N TRP A 51 -3.73 -24.55 11.32
CA TRP A 51 -4.87 -23.90 11.91
C TRP A 51 -6.18 -24.57 11.43
N ASP A 52 -6.88 -25.27 12.33
CA ASP A 52 -8.21 -25.85 12.07
C ASP A 52 -9.29 -24.86 12.52
N ASP A 53 -9.50 -23.81 11.75
CA ASP A 53 -10.52 -22.79 12.03
C ASP A 53 -11.37 -22.52 10.78
N PRO A 54 -12.70 -22.75 10.82
CA PRO A 54 -13.57 -22.63 9.66
C PRO A 54 -13.72 -21.19 9.12
N ARG A 55 -13.23 -20.19 9.85
CA ARG A 55 -13.21 -18.80 9.39
C ARG A 55 -12.08 -18.52 8.42
N ILE A 56 -11.07 -19.39 8.36
CA ILE A 56 -9.91 -19.22 7.48
C ILE A 56 -10.27 -19.64 6.05
N ARG A 57 -9.87 -18.78 5.12
CA ARG A 57 -9.94 -19.04 3.68
C ARG A 57 -8.61 -18.73 3.03
N TYR A 58 -7.92 -19.76 2.58
CA TYR A 58 -6.68 -19.64 1.82
C TYR A 58 -6.97 -19.51 0.32
N VAL A 59 -6.26 -18.60 -0.36
CA VAL A 59 -6.35 -18.39 -1.79
C VAL A 59 -4.97 -18.00 -2.33
N PRO A 60 -4.39 -18.71 -3.30
CA PRO A 60 -3.16 -18.26 -3.95
C PRO A 60 -3.42 -16.97 -4.73
N ASN A 61 -2.43 -16.07 -4.78
CA ASN A 61 -2.52 -14.89 -5.63
C ASN A 61 -2.43 -15.33 -7.11
N PRO A 62 -3.45 -15.00 -7.96
CA PRO A 62 -3.46 -15.43 -9.35
C PRO A 62 -2.35 -14.78 -10.19
N THR A 63 -1.76 -13.70 -9.70
CA THR A 63 -0.65 -13.00 -10.37
C THR A 63 0.48 -12.78 -9.35
N PRO A 64 1.35 -13.79 -9.14
CA PRO A 64 2.39 -13.75 -8.12
C PRO A 64 3.33 -12.55 -8.25
N ARG A 65 3.90 -12.14 -7.11
CA ARG A 65 4.88 -11.04 -6.96
C ARG A 65 4.36 -9.65 -7.32
N ARG A 66 3.05 -9.42 -7.16
CA ARG A 66 2.44 -8.11 -7.37
C ARG A 66 1.53 -7.77 -6.19
N GLY A 67 2.05 -7.10 -5.18
CA GLY A 67 1.31 -6.73 -3.96
C GLY A 67 -0.02 -6.00 -4.24
N ALA A 68 -0.10 -5.18 -5.29
CA ALA A 68 -1.36 -4.55 -5.70
C ALA A 68 -2.40 -5.58 -6.15
N THR A 69 -2.01 -6.58 -6.95
CA THR A 69 -2.93 -7.65 -7.39
C THR A 69 -3.32 -8.55 -6.23
N ASN A 70 -2.44 -8.76 -5.25
CA ASN A 70 -2.74 -9.50 -4.02
C ASN A 70 -3.82 -8.80 -3.20
N ARG A 71 -3.68 -7.48 -2.99
CA ARG A 71 -4.70 -6.64 -2.36
C ARG A 71 -6.03 -6.70 -3.11
N ASP A 72 -6.00 -6.51 -4.43
CA ASP A 72 -7.22 -6.46 -5.25
C ASP A 72 -7.94 -7.83 -5.27
N ASN A 73 -7.19 -8.94 -5.21
CA ASN A 73 -7.74 -10.27 -5.03
C ASN A 73 -8.49 -10.40 -3.70
N LEU A 74 -7.89 -9.96 -2.60
CA LEU A 74 -8.53 -9.93 -1.27
C LEU A 74 -9.83 -9.11 -1.28
N LEU A 75 -9.80 -7.90 -1.86
CA LEU A 75 -10.98 -7.03 -1.94
C LEU A 75 -12.12 -7.64 -2.74
N ARG A 76 -11.81 -8.36 -3.82
CA ARG A 76 -12.80 -9.07 -4.65
C ARG A 76 -13.43 -10.24 -3.90
N LEU A 77 -12.67 -10.91 -3.04
CA LEU A 77 -13.10 -12.11 -2.30
C LEU A 77 -13.84 -11.76 -1.00
N ALA A 78 -13.62 -10.58 -0.46
CA ALA A 78 -14.20 -10.11 0.80
C ALA A 78 -15.73 -9.98 0.72
N ARG A 79 -16.41 -10.56 1.72
CA ARG A 79 -17.88 -10.58 1.85
C ARG A 79 -18.39 -9.76 3.03
N GLY A 80 -17.50 -9.34 3.92
CA GLY A 80 -17.82 -8.55 5.08
C GLY A 80 -18.34 -7.14 4.74
N LYS A 81 -19.19 -6.63 5.62
CA LYS A 81 -19.60 -5.22 5.63
C LYS A 81 -18.42 -4.29 5.88
N PHE A 82 -17.49 -4.73 6.72
CA PHE A 82 -16.25 -4.04 7.00
C PHE A 82 -15.04 -4.84 6.52
N LEU A 83 -14.01 -4.11 6.10
CA LEU A 83 -12.73 -4.64 5.66
C LEU A 83 -11.65 -4.24 6.65
N LYS A 84 -10.85 -5.21 7.07
CA LYS A 84 -9.74 -5.05 8.00
C LYS A 84 -8.49 -5.67 7.41
N PHE A 85 -7.56 -4.86 6.91
CA PHE A 85 -6.26 -5.39 6.50
C PHE A 85 -5.43 -5.78 7.73
N LEU A 86 -4.64 -6.82 7.57
CA LEU A 86 -3.62 -7.25 8.51
C LEU A 86 -2.42 -7.73 7.69
N PHE A 87 -1.31 -6.98 7.72
CA PHE A 87 -0.10 -7.40 7.03
C PHE A 87 0.56 -8.58 7.76
N ASP A 88 1.26 -9.42 7.00
CA ASP A 88 1.80 -10.71 7.44
C ASP A 88 2.91 -10.62 8.49
N ASP A 89 3.46 -9.42 8.71
CA ASP A 89 4.46 -9.09 9.71
C ASP A 89 3.91 -8.35 10.95
N ASP A 90 2.63 -7.95 10.91
CA ASP A 90 1.96 -7.17 11.96
C ASP A 90 1.12 -8.04 12.92
N LEU A 91 0.66 -7.42 14.00
CA LEU A 91 -0.22 -8.07 15.00
C LEU A 91 -1.46 -7.21 15.30
N LEU A 92 -2.60 -7.86 15.51
CA LEU A 92 -3.79 -7.25 16.10
C LEU A 92 -3.86 -7.56 17.61
N TYR A 93 -4.19 -6.56 18.42
CA TYR A 93 -4.53 -6.81 19.82
C TYR A 93 -5.96 -7.33 19.95
N PRO A 94 -6.28 -8.11 20.97
CA PRO A 94 -7.52 -8.91 21.03
C PRO A 94 -8.82 -8.12 20.83
N THR A 95 -8.89 -6.86 21.26
CA THR A 95 -10.09 -6.01 21.14
C THR A 95 -10.09 -5.07 19.94
N SER A 96 -9.10 -5.19 19.03
CA SER A 96 -8.93 -4.29 17.89
C SER A 96 -10.19 -4.21 17.02
N VAL A 97 -10.63 -5.34 16.49
CA VAL A 97 -11.78 -5.40 15.58
C VAL A 97 -13.07 -4.96 16.30
N GLU A 98 -13.33 -5.47 17.51
CA GLU A 98 -14.54 -5.14 18.28
C GLU A 98 -14.70 -3.64 18.51
N ARG A 99 -13.64 -2.96 18.98
CA ARG A 99 -13.70 -1.54 19.28
C ARG A 99 -13.83 -0.68 18.03
N LEU A 100 -13.20 -1.08 16.92
CA LEU A 100 -13.35 -0.38 15.64
C LEU A 100 -14.77 -0.53 15.09
N VAL A 101 -15.36 -1.73 15.12
CA VAL A 101 -16.75 -1.98 14.68
C VAL A 101 -17.74 -1.18 15.53
N GLN A 102 -17.61 -1.23 16.85
CA GLN A 102 -18.45 -0.45 17.77
C GLN A 102 -18.37 1.05 17.47
N THR A 103 -17.16 1.56 17.21
CA THR A 103 -16.99 2.98 16.87
C THR A 103 -17.61 3.32 15.53
N ALA A 104 -17.40 2.49 14.49
CA ALA A 104 -18.01 2.70 13.18
C ALA A 104 -19.54 2.76 13.25
N GLN A 105 -20.14 1.84 14.03
CA GLN A 105 -21.59 1.77 14.25
C GLN A 105 -22.10 2.99 15.03
N ALA A 106 -21.42 3.40 16.09
CA ALA A 106 -21.84 4.51 16.95
C ALA A 106 -21.70 5.88 16.25
N THR A 107 -20.71 6.06 15.38
CA THR A 107 -20.39 7.36 14.76
C THR A 107 -20.85 7.50 13.31
N GLY A 108 -21.21 6.39 12.65
CA GLY A 108 -21.46 6.35 11.21
C GLY A 108 -20.21 6.52 10.35
N ALA A 109 -19.02 6.45 10.95
CA ALA A 109 -17.76 6.58 10.25
C ALA A 109 -17.58 5.50 9.18
N LYS A 110 -16.98 5.87 8.05
CA LYS A 110 -16.71 4.98 6.93
C LYS A 110 -15.28 4.43 6.93
N LEU A 111 -14.39 5.09 7.64
CA LEU A 111 -13.09 4.60 8.01
C LEU A 111 -12.85 4.93 9.49
N VAL A 112 -12.47 3.92 10.27
CA VAL A 112 -12.09 4.08 11.68
C VAL A 112 -10.68 3.56 11.86
N PHE A 113 -9.86 4.28 12.64
CA PHE A 113 -8.51 3.84 12.95
C PHE A 113 -8.21 3.94 14.44
N HIS A 114 -7.25 3.13 14.91
CA HIS A 114 -6.71 3.18 16.26
C HIS A 114 -5.20 3.47 16.24
N HIS A 115 -4.59 3.69 17.41
CA HIS A 115 -3.13 3.79 17.54
C HIS A 115 -2.47 2.42 17.39
N ARG A 116 -1.20 2.43 17.02
CA ARG A 116 -0.34 1.26 16.94
C ARG A 116 0.93 1.41 17.76
N HIS A 117 1.39 0.31 18.31
CA HIS A 117 2.77 0.22 18.76
C HIS A 117 3.70 -0.05 17.58
N PHE A 118 4.88 0.54 17.61
CA PHE A 118 5.97 0.07 16.77
C PHE A 118 6.77 -0.94 17.57
N ILE A 119 7.00 -2.12 16.97
CA ILE A 119 7.74 -3.21 17.61
C ILE A 119 8.95 -3.61 16.75
N ASP A 120 9.99 -4.15 17.39
CA ASP A 120 11.14 -4.72 16.68
C ASP A 120 10.83 -6.13 16.15
N SER A 121 11.84 -6.75 15.51
CA SER A 121 11.73 -8.10 14.95
C SER A 121 11.38 -9.19 15.99
N VAL A 122 11.65 -8.96 17.27
CA VAL A 122 11.34 -9.91 18.36
C VAL A 122 10.11 -9.49 19.18
N GLY A 123 9.39 -8.42 18.78
CA GLY A 123 8.13 -8.00 19.39
C GLY A 123 8.26 -7.01 20.55
N ARG A 124 9.45 -6.43 20.82
CA ARG A 124 9.62 -5.41 21.85
C ARG A 124 9.14 -4.06 21.35
N ILE A 125 8.41 -3.31 22.18
CA ILE A 125 7.90 -1.98 21.83
C ILE A 125 9.09 -1.00 21.71
N LEU A 126 9.18 -0.34 20.56
CA LEU A 126 10.14 0.71 20.25
C LEU A 126 9.58 2.10 20.60
N HIS A 127 8.36 2.38 20.12
CA HIS A 127 7.64 3.60 20.43
C HIS A 127 6.12 3.43 20.20
N ALA A 128 5.32 4.37 20.72
CA ALA A 128 3.86 4.30 20.75
C ALA A 128 3.26 5.71 20.48
N PRO A 129 3.23 6.17 19.20
CA PRO A 129 2.68 7.48 18.87
C PRO A 129 1.16 7.49 19.03
N THR A 130 0.62 8.63 19.43
CA THR A 130 -0.81 8.88 19.54
C THR A 130 -1.23 9.98 18.56
N VAL A 131 -2.39 9.81 17.91
CA VAL A 131 -2.96 10.75 16.92
C VAL A 131 -4.17 11.46 17.50
N VAL A 132 -4.96 10.74 18.29
CA VAL A 132 -6.15 11.27 18.98
C VAL A 132 -6.03 11.02 20.48
N PRO A 133 -6.74 11.79 21.34
CA PRO A 133 -6.67 11.59 22.78
C PRO A 133 -7.04 10.17 23.20
N MET A 134 -6.30 9.61 24.16
CA MET A 134 -6.58 8.27 24.70
C MET A 134 -7.98 8.21 25.30
N GLY A 135 -8.69 7.11 25.01
CA GLY A 135 -10.06 6.89 25.45
C GLY A 135 -11.15 7.64 24.70
N ALA A 136 -10.78 8.54 23.78
CA ALA A 136 -11.74 9.34 22.99
C ALA A 136 -11.92 8.76 21.58
N ALA A 137 -13.08 9.07 20.96
CA ALA A 137 -13.28 8.98 19.53
C ALA A 137 -13.32 10.40 18.95
N SER A 138 -12.49 10.67 17.93
CA SER A 138 -12.34 11.99 17.33
C SER A 138 -12.51 11.93 15.82
N ARG A 139 -13.40 12.78 15.28
CA ARG A 139 -13.54 12.91 13.82
C ARG A 139 -12.31 13.60 13.25
N LEU A 140 -11.73 13.01 12.22
CA LEU A 140 -10.65 13.63 11.47
C LEU A 140 -11.25 14.65 10.49
N LEU A 141 -10.81 15.89 10.60
CA LEU A 141 -11.25 16.95 9.69
C LEU A 141 -10.50 16.85 8.35
N PRO A 142 -11.11 17.29 7.24
CA PRO A 142 -10.47 17.28 5.92
C PRO A 142 -9.08 17.92 5.91
N GLU A 143 -8.92 19.03 6.63
CA GLU A 143 -7.67 19.79 6.74
C GLU A 143 -6.55 18.96 7.35
N ALA A 144 -6.85 18.00 8.24
CA ALA A 144 -5.85 17.10 8.80
C ALA A 144 -5.23 16.19 7.71
N ILE A 145 -6.01 15.79 6.70
CA ILE A 145 -5.49 15.02 5.57
C ILE A 145 -4.78 15.94 4.57
N TYR A 146 -5.39 17.06 4.21
CA TYR A 146 -4.87 17.90 3.15
C TYR A 146 -3.63 18.69 3.60
N GLU A 147 -3.70 19.40 4.71
CA GLU A 147 -2.65 20.30 5.15
C GLU A 147 -1.61 19.60 6.04
N GLU A 148 -2.05 18.77 7.02
CA GLU A 148 -1.12 18.18 7.97
C GLU A 148 -0.48 16.89 7.45
N MET A 149 -1.19 16.09 6.65
CA MET A 149 -0.59 14.89 6.06
C MET A 149 0.05 15.20 4.71
N ILE A 150 -0.72 15.64 3.71
CA ILE A 150 -0.21 15.84 2.35
C ILE A 150 0.71 17.07 2.29
N GLY A 151 0.31 18.21 2.87
CA GLY A 151 1.09 19.44 2.88
C GLY A 151 2.45 19.29 3.59
N ARG A 152 2.55 18.39 4.59
CA ARG A 152 3.79 18.12 5.34
C ARG A 152 4.46 16.79 5.00
N ILE A 153 3.96 16.06 4.01
CA ILE A 153 4.42 14.71 3.61
C ILE A 153 4.59 13.77 4.81
N SER A 154 3.57 13.66 5.64
CA SER A 154 3.58 12.91 6.90
C SER A 154 2.37 11.99 7.01
N ASN A 155 2.56 10.78 7.53
CA ASN A 155 1.47 9.85 7.83
C ASN A 155 1.44 9.46 9.30
N PRO A 156 0.85 10.28 10.18
CA PRO A 156 0.69 9.95 11.59
C PRO A 156 -0.35 8.85 11.84
N VAL A 157 -1.35 8.71 10.97
CA VAL A 157 -2.42 7.72 11.09
C VAL A 157 -1.89 6.31 10.95
N GLY A 158 -1.08 6.06 9.91
CA GLY A 158 -0.37 4.80 9.69
C GLY A 158 -0.96 3.92 8.61
N GLU A 159 -0.57 2.64 8.66
CA GLU A 159 -0.86 1.61 7.67
C GLU A 159 -2.28 1.01 7.85
N PRO A 160 -2.81 0.30 6.82
CA PRO A 160 -4.15 -0.31 6.86
C PRO A 160 -4.37 -1.33 7.99
N THR A 161 -3.30 -1.89 8.60
CA THR A 161 -3.43 -2.78 9.76
C THR A 161 -4.13 -2.11 10.96
N ASN A 162 -4.04 -0.77 11.11
CA ASN A 162 -4.75 -0.08 12.18
C ASN A 162 -6.12 0.48 11.79
N MET A 163 -6.61 0.20 10.58
CA MET A 163 -7.86 0.73 10.03
C MET A 163 -8.95 -0.34 9.92
N LEU A 164 -10.21 0.09 10.03
CA LEU A 164 -11.41 -0.64 9.64
C LEU A 164 -12.15 0.20 8.60
N ILE A 165 -12.53 -0.38 7.47
CA ILE A 165 -13.04 0.32 6.31
C ILE A 165 -14.44 -0.19 5.97
N ASP A 166 -15.42 0.69 5.79
CA ASP A 166 -16.75 0.33 5.25
C ASP A 166 -16.60 -0.12 3.79
N ALA A 167 -16.97 -1.36 3.50
CA ALA A 167 -16.78 -1.97 2.18
C ALA A 167 -17.59 -1.27 1.09
N ALA A 168 -18.79 -0.77 1.39
CA ALA A 168 -19.62 -0.06 0.43
C ALA A 168 -19.03 1.31 0.11
N ALA A 169 -18.53 2.04 1.11
CA ALA A 169 -17.86 3.31 0.91
C ALA A 169 -16.56 3.13 0.07
N LEU A 170 -15.76 2.10 0.35
CA LEU A 170 -14.57 1.80 -0.44
C LEU A 170 -14.93 1.53 -1.92
N ARG A 171 -15.94 0.70 -2.15
CA ARG A 171 -16.37 0.31 -3.52
C ARG A 171 -17.05 1.44 -4.29
N SER A 172 -17.48 2.52 -3.63
CA SER A 172 -18.04 3.71 -4.28
C SER A 172 -16.98 4.65 -4.86
N ILE A 173 -15.70 4.40 -4.58
CA ILE A 173 -14.56 5.19 -5.07
C ILE A 173 -13.85 4.40 -6.17
N ASP A 174 -13.78 4.96 -7.38
CA ASP A 174 -13.22 4.26 -8.55
C ASP A 174 -11.76 3.84 -8.35
N LEU A 175 -10.94 4.70 -7.73
CA LEU A 175 -9.52 4.46 -7.50
C LEU A 175 -9.13 4.78 -6.04
N PRO A 176 -9.58 3.97 -5.06
CA PRO A 176 -9.39 4.30 -3.65
C PRO A 176 -7.92 4.33 -3.20
N PHE A 177 -7.05 3.57 -3.86
CA PHE A 177 -5.63 3.42 -3.53
C PHE A 177 -4.70 4.12 -4.55
N GLY A 178 -5.12 5.25 -5.07
CA GLY A 178 -4.35 6.03 -6.02
C GLY A 178 -5.04 7.33 -6.39
N THR A 179 -4.52 8.06 -7.36
CA THR A 179 -5.14 9.26 -7.94
C THR A 179 -4.68 9.49 -9.37
N LEU A 180 -5.35 10.37 -10.11
CA LEU A 180 -5.02 10.72 -11.50
C LEU A 180 -4.94 9.50 -12.45
N GLY A 181 -5.81 8.50 -12.25
CA GLY A 181 -5.80 7.26 -13.01
C GLY A 181 -4.61 6.32 -12.72
N ARG A 182 -3.80 6.60 -11.68
CA ARG A 182 -2.62 5.84 -11.31
C ARG A 182 -2.79 5.16 -9.96
N PRO A 183 -2.81 3.81 -9.91
CA PRO A 183 -2.76 3.08 -8.64
C PRO A 183 -1.38 3.29 -7.98
N PHE A 184 -1.41 3.49 -6.67
CA PHE A 184 -0.20 3.67 -5.88
C PHE A 184 0.43 2.32 -5.52
N ARG A 185 1.75 2.35 -5.33
CA ARG A 185 2.59 1.19 -5.00
C ARG A 185 3.00 1.16 -3.54
N PHE A 186 3.02 2.34 -2.89
CA PHE A 186 3.53 2.51 -1.54
C PHE A 186 2.55 3.27 -0.63
N LEU A 187 2.14 4.50 -0.95
CA LEU A 187 1.26 5.33 -0.11
C LEU A 187 -0.23 5.01 -0.30
N THR A 188 -0.58 3.75 -0.35
CA THR A 188 -1.96 3.31 -0.58
C THR A 188 -2.90 3.68 0.57
N ASP A 189 -2.38 3.76 1.79
CA ASP A 189 -3.06 4.20 3.00
C ASP A 189 -3.39 5.70 2.98
N VAL A 190 -2.44 6.53 2.58
CA VAL A 190 -2.64 7.98 2.46
C VAL A 190 -3.60 8.29 1.31
N ALA A 191 -3.45 7.60 0.16
CA ALA A 191 -4.38 7.73 -0.96
C ALA A 191 -5.80 7.33 -0.58
N LEU A 192 -5.97 6.26 0.20
CA LEU A 192 -7.26 5.82 0.73
C LEU A 192 -7.92 6.93 1.56
N MET A 193 -7.20 7.49 2.53
CA MET A 193 -7.73 8.56 3.38
C MET A 193 -8.03 9.83 2.58
N TYR A 194 -7.15 10.22 1.66
CA TYR A 194 -7.38 11.34 0.75
C TYR A 194 -8.66 11.17 -0.05
N ASN A 195 -8.87 10.02 -0.68
CA ASN A 195 -10.03 9.74 -1.51
C ASN A 195 -11.32 9.62 -0.67
N PHE A 196 -11.25 9.06 0.55
CA PHE A 196 -12.39 9.03 1.47
C PHE A 196 -12.85 10.44 1.82
N VAL A 197 -11.93 11.31 2.22
CA VAL A 197 -12.28 12.70 2.58
C VAL A 197 -12.75 13.49 1.36
N LEU A 198 -12.12 13.29 0.20
CA LEU A 198 -12.53 13.94 -1.07
C LEU A 198 -13.96 13.52 -1.47
N ALA A 199 -14.35 12.27 -1.20
CA ALA A 199 -15.69 11.74 -1.39
C ALA A 199 -16.67 12.11 -0.25
N GLY A 200 -16.27 12.96 0.71
CA GLY A 200 -17.10 13.37 1.85
C GLY A 200 -17.34 12.26 2.88
N GLN A 201 -16.57 11.15 2.82
CA GLN A 201 -16.74 10.03 3.74
C GLN A 201 -16.09 10.34 5.10
N PRO A 202 -16.80 10.13 6.23
CA PRO A 202 -16.27 10.46 7.55
C PRO A 202 -15.20 9.47 8.01
N ILE A 203 -14.08 10.01 8.52
CA ILE A 203 -12.99 9.27 9.16
C ILE A 203 -12.98 9.58 10.66
N VAL A 204 -12.84 8.55 11.50
CA VAL A 204 -12.79 8.68 12.97
C VAL A 204 -11.57 7.94 13.52
N GLY A 205 -10.78 8.61 14.34
CA GLY A 205 -9.73 8.01 15.14
C GLY A 205 -10.24 7.61 16.53
N VAL A 206 -9.78 6.48 17.06
CA VAL A 206 -10.11 6.01 18.41
C VAL A 206 -8.83 5.88 19.24
N GLY A 207 -8.80 6.54 20.40
CA GLY A 207 -7.66 6.61 21.27
C GLY A 207 -7.41 5.32 22.07
N PHE A 208 -6.93 4.27 21.41
CA PHE A 208 -6.38 3.07 22.04
C PHE A 208 -5.36 2.40 21.11
N PHE A 209 -4.46 1.61 21.70
CA PHE A 209 -3.54 0.79 20.93
C PHE A 209 -4.22 -0.53 20.56
N GLY A 210 -4.46 -0.76 19.26
CA GLY A 210 -5.20 -1.93 18.77
C GLY A 210 -4.35 -2.82 17.83
N SER A 211 -3.13 -2.42 17.47
CA SER A 211 -2.21 -3.20 16.66
C SER A 211 -0.75 -2.94 17.02
N ALA A 212 0.14 -3.79 16.51
CA ALA A 212 1.57 -3.58 16.52
C ALA A 212 2.11 -3.68 15.09
N PHE A 213 2.77 -2.61 14.66
CA PHE A 213 3.51 -2.50 13.41
C PHE A 213 4.94 -2.95 13.63
N ARG A 214 5.38 -3.97 12.90
CA ARG A 214 6.72 -4.52 13.06
C ARG A 214 7.73 -3.81 12.17
N GLN A 215 8.89 -3.50 12.76
CA GLN A 215 10.04 -2.96 12.04
C GLN A 215 11.13 -4.01 11.92
N HIS A 216 11.52 -4.33 10.67
CA HIS A 216 12.59 -5.27 10.36
C HIS A 216 13.26 -4.92 9.02
N THR A 217 14.43 -5.50 8.73
CA THR A 217 15.27 -5.13 7.59
C THR A 217 14.66 -5.44 6.22
N ASN A 218 13.74 -6.41 6.13
CA ASN A 218 13.18 -6.90 4.87
C ASN A 218 11.83 -6.24 4.51
N GLN A 219 11.37 -5.21 5.25
CA GLN A 219 10.10 -4.56 4.97
C GLN A 219 10.17 -3.62 3.75
N ASN A 220 9.01 -3.39 3.11
CA ASN A 220 8.90 -2.53 1.93
C ASN A 220 9.25 -1.06 2.19
N SER A 221 9.16 -0.61 3.45
CA SER A 221 9.53 0.75 3.88
C SER A 221 11.03 0.96 4.09
N ASN A 222 11.88 -0.05 3.82
CA ASN A 222 13.33 0.12 3.83
C ASN A 222 13.78 1.06 2.69
N GLU A 223 14.66 2.00 2.99
CA GLU A 223 15.15 3.00 2.02
C GLU A 223 15.83 2.43 0.77
N ARG A 224 16.29 1.18 0.82
CA ARG A 224 16.88 0.44 -0.32
C ARG A 224 15.85 -0.30 -1.16
N ALA A 225 14.64 -0.47 -0.67
CA ALA A 225 13.59 -1.15 -1.43
C ALA A 225 13.18 -0.27 -2.63
N PRO A 226 12.97 -0.85 -3.84
CA PRO A 226 12.50 -0.07 -4.99
C PRO A 226 11.18 0.65 -4.74
N SER A 227 10.27 0.06 -3.96
CA SER A 227 8.99 0.63 -3.55
C SER A 227 9.13 1.91 -2.72
N PHE A 228 10.24 2.09 -1.99
CA PHE A 228 10.51 3.29 -1.20
C PHE A 228 10.54 4.57 -2.05
N ALA A 229 11.16 4.48 -3.25
CA ALA A 229 11.17 5.62 -4.18
C ALA A 229 9.76 5.99 -4.67
N ALA A 230 8.90 4.98 -4.89
CA ALA A 230 7.50 5.22 -5.25
C ALA A 230 6.79 6.10 -4.23
N GLY A 231 7.03 5.88 -2.94
CA GLY A 231 6.39 6.64 -1.87
C GLY A 231 6.61 8.16 -2.00
N TYR A 232 7.83 8.61 -2.33
CA TYR A 232 8.08 10.03 -2.50
C TYR A 232 7.48 10.61 -3.79
N PHE A 233 7.46 9.84 -4.88
CA PHE A 233 6.72 10.25 -6.07
C PHE A 233 5.21 10.36 -5.78
N GLU A 234 4.67 9.43 -5.01
CA GLU A 234 3.26 9.41 -4.63
C GLU A 234 2.87 10.57 -3.71
N TRP A 235 3.77 11.01 -2.80
CA TRP A 235 3.59 12.26 -2.07
C TRP A 235 3.48 13.48 -2.99
N GLU A 236 4.37 13.59 -4.01
CA GLU A 236 4.29 14.68 -4.98
C GLU A 236 3.01 14.62 -5.80
N VAL A 237 2.59 13.42 -6.22
CA VAL A 237 1.32 13.21 -6.96
C VAL A 237 0.13 13.62 -6.12
N LEU A 238 0.08 13.22 -4.84
CA LEU A 238 -0.99 13.62 -3.91
C LEU A 238 -1.05 15.13 -3.73
N ALA A 239 0.10 15.78 -3.49
CA ALA A 239 0.15 17.24 -3.32
C ALA A 239 -0.35 17.97 -4.57
N ARG A 240 0.08 17.54 -5.77
CA ARG A 240 -0.37 18.10 -7.05
C ARG A 240 -1.85 17.85 -7.30
N SER A 241 -2.34 16.64 -7.03
CA SER A 241 -3.74 16.27 -7.16
C SER A 241 -4.63 17.07 -6.21
N ALA A 242 -4.24 17.17 -4.93
CA ALA A 242 -4.98 17.93 -3.92
C ALA A 242 -5.00 19.44 -4.22
N ARG A 243 -3.91 19.98 -4.76
CA ARG A 243 -3.85 21.36 -5.21
C ARG A 243 -4.74 21.61 -6.43
N ALA A 244 -4.70 20.73 -7.42
CA ALA A 244 -5.56 20.81 -8.62
C ALA A 244 -7.05 20.67 -8.27
N ALA A 245 -7.39 19.85 -7.27
CA ALA A 245 -8.75 19.73 -6.73
C ALA A 245 -9.18 20.93 -5.86
N GLY A 246 -8.29 21.90 -5.59
CA GLY A 246 -8.58 23.07 -4.78
C GLY A 246 -8.73 22.81 -3.28
N VAL A 247 -8.29 21.63 -2.78
CA VAL A 247 -8.44 21.23 -1.38
C VAL A 247 -7.15 21.39 -0.55
N LEU A 248 -6.00 21.56 -1.19
CA LEU A 248 -4.72 21.89 -0.54
C LEU A 248 -4.39 23.36 -0.80
N SER A 249 -4.02 24.10 0.26
CA SER A 249 -3.64 25.50 0.15
C SER A 249 -2.39 25.69 -0.72
N ALA A 250 -2.17 26.91 -1.23
CA ALA A 250 -0.95 27.22 -1.98
C ALA A 250 0.32 27.11 -1.11
N GLU A 251 0.22 27.43 0.17
CA GLU A 251 1.30 27.28 1.13
C GLU A 251 1.62 25.81 1.40
N GLY A 252 0.61 24.98 1.72
CA GLY A 252 0.75 23.53 1.91
C GLY A 252 1.34 22.85 0.67
N TYR A 253 0.87 23.24 -0.52
CA TYR A 253 1.41 22.72 -1.79
C TYR A 253 2.90 23.04 -1.97
N ARG A 254 3.31 24.33 -1.80
CA ARG A 254 4.72 24.70 -1.90
C ARG A 254 5.57 23.99 -0.86
N GLY A 255 5.08 23.87 0.39
CA GLY A 255 5.73 23.12 1.45
C GLY A 255 5.95 21.66 1.10
N ALA A 256 4.90 20.97 0.64
CA ALA A 256 4.96 19.57 0.20
C ALA A 256 5.99 19.37 -0.91
N LEU A 257 5.95 20.18 -1.98
CA LEU A 257 6.90 20.10 -3.08
C LEU A 257 8.34 20.33 -2.62
N HIS A 258 8.57 21.30 -1.74
CA HIS A 258 9.88 21.56 -1.18
C HIS A 258 10.43 20.33 -0.44
N HIS A 259 9.66 19.79 0.51
CA HIS A 259 10.04 18.64 1.31
C HIS A 259 10.30 17.39 0.45
N VAL A 260 9.42 17.11 -0.53
CA VAL A 260 9.61 15.96 -1.44
C VAL A 260 10.90 16.11 -2.24
N ARG A 261 11.19 17.30 -2.77
CA ARG A 261 12.42 17.56 -3.53
C ARG A 261 13.69 17.44 -2.69
N GLU A 262 13.63 17.82 -1.41
CA GLU A 262 14.72 17.55 -0.47
C GLU A 262 14.94 16.06 -0.26
N LYS A 263 13.86 15.28 -0.12
CA LYS A 263 13.95 13.82 -0.02
C LYS A 263 14.53 13.17 -1.27
N TYR A 264 14.17 13.63 -2.46
CA TYR A 264 14.80 13.15 -3.70
C TYR A 264 16.33 13.37 -3.68
N ARG A 265 16.79 14.55 -3.25
CA ARG A 265 18.23 14.83 -3.13
C ARG A 265 18.91 14.01 -2.05
N GLN A 266 18.24 13.85 -0.91
CA GLN A 266 18.74 13.05 0.22
C GLN A 266 19.00 11.59 -0.17
N TYR A 267 18.06 10.98 -0.90
CA TYR A 267 18.08 9.55 -1.22
C TYR A 267 18.54 9.22 -2.64
N GLN A 268 19.04 10.18 -3.42
CA GLN A 268 19.44 9.95 -4.82
C GLN A 268 20.55 8.90 -5.00
N THR A 269 21.39 8.69 -4.00
CA THR A 269 22.45 7.67 -4.02
C THR A 269 21.87 6.26 -3.85
N GLN A 270 20.92 6.09 -2.92
CA GLN A 270 20.25 4.81 -2.66
C GLN A 270 19.21 4.51 -3.74
N GLN A 271 18.61 5.55 -4.34
CA GLN A 271 17.57 5.48 -5.34
C GLN A 271 17.92 6.30 -6.59
N PRO A 272 18.71 5.75 -7.53
CA PRO A 272 19.16 6.47 -8.71
C PRO A 272 18.05 7.03 -9.63
N VAL A 273 16.82 6.50 -9.50
CA VAL A 273 15.66 7.02 -10.22
C VAL A 273 15.37 8.49 -9.86
N PHE A 274 15.69 8.94 -8.66
CA PHE A 274 15.51 10.33 -8.25
C PHE A 274 16.44 11.29 -9.01
N THR A 275 17.67 10.89 -9.31
CA THR A 275 18.59 11.72 -10.10
C THR A 275 18.03 12.02 -11.49
N ARG A 276 17.50 10.98 -12.16
CA ARG A 276 16.87 11.13 -13.49
C ARG A 276 15.59 11.95 -13.41
N PHE A 277 14.77 11.72 -12.39
CA PHE A 277 13.53 12.45 -12.20
C PHE A 277 13.78 13.94 -11.94
N LEU A 278 14.73 14.30 -11.07
CA LEU A 278 15.12 15.70 -10.80
C LEU A 278 15.61 16.44 -12.05
N ALA A 279 16.30 15.75 -12.96
CA ALA A 279 16.78 16.32 -14.21
C ALA A 279 15.67 16.57 -15.25
N LEU A 280 14.60 15.78 -15.21
CA LEU A 280 13.58 15.78 -16.26
C LEU A 280 12.25 16.43 -15.83
N ALA A 281 11.88 16.32 -14.56
CA ALA A 281 10.60 16.86 -14.07
C ALA A 281 10.73 18.35 -13.73
N PRO A 282 9.80 19.20 -14.20
CA PRO A 282 9.81 20.61 -13.85
C PRO A 282 9.52 20.79 -12.35
N PHE A 283 10.26 21.68 -11.72
CA PHE A 283 9.96 22.17 -10.38
C PHE A 283 9.46 23.61 -10.50
N ASP A 284 8.16 23.73 -10.66
CA ASP A 284 7.47 25.00 -10.62
C ASP A 284 6.29 24.87 -9.67
N ALA A 285 6.42 25.45 -8.48
CA ALA A 285 5.40 25.41 -7.46
C ALA A 285 4.24 26.42 -7.74
N ASP A 286 4.44 27.37 -8.61
CA ASP A 286 3.46 28.39 -9.00
C ASP A 286 2.86 28.12 -10.40
N GLY A 287 3.38 27.13 -11.11
CA GLY A 287 2.92 26.72 -12.43
C GLY A 287 1.74 25.73 -12.39
N GLU A 288 1.49 25.09 -13.53
CA GLU A 288 0.44 24.09 -13.68
C GLU A 288 0.71 22.85 -12.81
N CYS A 289 -0.20 22.55 -11.86
CA CYS A 289 -0.04 21.45 -10.92
C CYS A 289 0.12 20.10 -11.62
N LEU A 290 -0.59 19.87 -12.73
CA LEU A 290 -0.61 18.63 -13.47
C LEU A 290 0.06 18.77 -14.84
N ASP A 291 1.24 19.40 -14.86
CA ASP A 291 2.06 19.57 -16.07
C ASP A 291 2.31 18.25 -16.79
N ALA A 292 2.13 18.23 -18.11
CA ALA A 292 2.25 17.02 -18.93
C ALA A 292 3.68 16.45 -18.93
N ARG A 293 4.71 17.28 -18.74
CA ARG A 293 6.11 16.82 -18.65
C ARG A 293 6.34 16.11 -17.31
N PHE A 294 5.77 16.64 -16.20
CA PHE A 294 5.78 15.98 -14.91
C PHE A 294 5.15 14.59 -15.00
N LEU A 295 3.92 14.49 -15.55
CA LEU A 295 3.19 13.22 -15.64
C LEU A 295 3.95 12.17 -16.48
N ARG A 296 4.51 12.56 -17.62
CA ARG A 296 5.35 11.64 -18.44
C ARG A 296 6.61 11.20 -17.71
N THR A 297 7.28 12.09 -16.99
CA THR A 297 8.49 11.75 -16.23
C THR A 297 8.16 10.80 -15.07
N LEU A 298 7.01 10.99 -14.44
CA LEU A 298 6.48 10.09 -13.41
C LEU A 298 6.22 8.69 -13.97
N ASP A 299 5.59 8.57 -15.14
CA ASP A 299 5.33 7.28 -15.78
C ASP A 299 6.64 6.52 -16.08
N LEU A 300 7.68 7.23 -16.53
CA LEU A 300 9.02 6.64 -16.72
C LEU A 300 9.66 6.20 -15.39
N ALA A 301 9.49 6.98 -14.32
CA ALA A 301 10.00 6.62 -13.00
C ALA A 301 9.30 5.37 -12.44
N TYR A 302 7.99 5.27 -12.61
CA TYR A 302 7.23 4.08 -12.22
C TYR A 302 7.62 2.85 -13.03
N LEU A 303 7.85 2.98 -14.33
CA LEU A 303 8.36 1.88 -15.14
C LEU A 303 9.73 1.37 -14.65
N ASP A 304 10.65 2.28 -14.29
CA ASP A 304 11.95 1.90 -13.72
C ASP A 304 11.80 1.13 -12.39
N ILE A 305 10.89 1.57 -11.52
CA ILE A 305 10.60 0.89 -10.25
C ILE A 305 10.00 -0.49 -10.50
N ASP A 306 9.01 -0.60 -11.38
CA ASP A 306 8.34 -1.87 -11.70
C ASP A 306 9.33 -2.89 -12.28
N LEU A 307 10.21 -2.47 -13.17
CA LEU A 307 11.26 -3.33 -13.73
C LEU A 307 12.22 -3.84 -12.65
N ARG A 308 12.55 -3.03 -11.66
CA ARG A 308 13.40 -3.45 -10.52
C ARG A 308 12.68 -4.41 -9.58
N LEU A 309 11.38 -4.23 -9.37
CA LEU A 309 10.56 -5.12 -8.54
C LEU A 309 10.40 -6.51 -9.18
N LEU A 310 10.32 -6.57 -10.51
CA LEU A 310 10.22 -7.84 -11.24
C LEU A 310 11.53 -8.63 -11.25
N GLY A 311 12.66 -7.96 -10.95
CA GLY A 311 14.01 -8.56 -11.07
C GLY A 311 14.42 -8.83 -12.52
N PRO A 312 15.62 -9.37 -12.76
CA PRO A 312 16.02 -9.78 -14.07
C PRO A 312 15.04 -10.86 -14.57
N ILE A 313 14.43 -10.62 -15.72
CA ILE A 313 13.66 -11.64 -16.43
C ILE A 313 14.63 -12.80 -16.64
N SER A 314 14.42 -13.90 -15.92
CA SER A 314 15.13 -15.15 -16.24
C SER A 314 14.69 -15.47 -17.67
N GLN A 315 15.57 -15.23 -18.63
CA GLN A 315 15.36 -15.74 -19.97
C GLN A 315 15.12 -17.25 -19.82
N PRO A 316 14.02 -17.79 -20.36
CA PRO A 316 13.91 -19.23 -20.47
C PRO A 316 15.21 -19.66 -21.16
N ALA A 317 15.91 -20.64 -20.59
CA ALA A 317 17.09 -21.20 -21.22
C ALA A 317 16.65 -21.74 -22.58
N VAL A 318 16.78 -20.91 -23.61
CA VAL A 318 16.67 -21.38 -25.00
C VAL A 318 17.92 -22.22 -25.16
N ALA A 319 17.71 -23.55 -25.20
CA ALA A 319 18.78 -24.47 -25.48
C ALA A 319 19.49 -23.97 -26.73
N GLU A 320 20.81 -23.73 -26.67
CA GLU A 320 21.63 -23.19 -27.78
C GLU A 320 21.47 -24.01 -29.07
N SER A 321 20.88 -25.21 -29.00
CA SER A 321 20.59 -26.09 -30.12
C SER A 321 19.37 -25.70 -30.98
N GLN A 322 18.62 -24.67 -30.60
CA GLN A 322 17.41 -24.26 -31.37
C GLN A 322 17.49 -22.85 -31.97
N VAL A 323 18.60 -22.15 -31.83
CA VAL A 323 18.80 -20.86 -32.50
C VAL A 323 19.34 -21.13 -33.89
N ALA A 324 18.49 -21.17 -34.90
CA ALA A 324 18.90 -21.10 -36.29
C ALA A 324 19.69 -19.79 -36.48
N ARG A 325 20.97 -19.88 -36.82
CA ARG A 325 21.76 -18.71 -37.16
C ARG A 325 21.28 -18.20 -38.54
N VAL A 326 20.49 -17.16 -38.53
CA VAL A 326 20.15 -16.41 -39.77
C VAL A 326 21.33 -15.50 -40.09
N THR A 327 21.93 -15.69 -41.23
CA THR A 327 23.01 -14.84 -41.74
C THR A 327 22.44 -13.67 -42.53
N LEU A 328 23.27 -12.64 -42.74
CA LEU A 328 22.89 -11.46 -43.58
C LEU A 328 22.54 -11.85 -45.04
N ASP A 329 23.04 -12.98 -45.52
CA ASP A 329 22.74 -13.51 -46.85
C ASP A 329 21.35 -14.16 -46.90
N ASP A 330 20.88 -14.77 -45.80
CA ASP A 330 19.52 -15.35 -45.70
C ASP A 330 18.44 -14.25 -45.75
N LEU A 331 18.78 -13.03 -45.35
CA LEU A 331 17.88 -11.86 -45.44
C LEU A 331 17.82 -11.21 -46.81
N ARG A 332 18.79 -11.50 -47.67
CA ARG A 332 18.85 -10.96 -49.05
C ARG A 332 18.12 -11.81 -50.07
N HIS A 333 17.85 -13.08 -49.76
CA HIS A 333 17.20 -14.03 -50.68
C HIS A 333 16.12 -14.87 -49.91
N PRO A 334 14.96 -14.27 -49.59
CA PRO A 334 13.96 -14.93 -48.77
C PRO A 334 13.20 -16.10 -49.45
N GLU A 335 13.45 -16.37 -50.71
CA GLU A 335 12.71 -17.39 -51.47
C GLU A 335 13.40 -18.77 -51.57
N SER A 336 14.59 -18.97 -50.94
CA SER A 336 15.34 -20.23 -51.10
C SER A 336 15.27 -21.20 -49.91
N THR A 337 14.48 -20.91 -48.88
CA THR A 337 14.38 -21.77 -47.66
C THR A 337 12.93 -22.03 -47.26
N MET A 338 12.18 -22.72 -48.10
CA MET A 338 11.07 -23.51 -47.69
C MET A 338 11.26 -24.98 -48.17
N PRO A 339 11.19 -25.98 -47.25
CA PRO A 339 11.12 -27.36 -47.62
C PRO A 339 9.73 -27.73 -48.15
#